data_e7ace2aa30e0134f11bda20a70248352
#
_entry.id   e7ace2aa30e0134f11bda20a70248352
#
_cell.length_a   1.000
_cell.length_b   1.000
_cell.length_c   1.000
_cell.angle_alpha   90.00
_cell.angle_beta   90.00
_cell.angle_gamma   90.00
#
_symmetry.space_group_name_H-M   'P 1'
#
loop_
_entity.id
_entity.type
_entity.pdbx_description
1 polymer ?
#
loop_
_entity_poly.entity_id
_entity_poly.type
_entity_poly.pdbx_seq_one_letter_code
_entity_poly.pdbx_strand_id
1 'polypeptide(L)'
;MRDDGRGLNQLREIKITPNYIIHPEGSVLIEFGNTKVICTATVQDGVPPFLRNSGKGWLTAEYSMLPRATETRNQREAAKGKLTGRTMEIQRLIGRALRTAVDLDSLGEKTIMLDCDVIQADGGTR
;
A
#
# COMPACT_ATOMS: atom_id res chain seq x y z
N MET A 1 -23.59 18.24 0.03
CA MET A 1 -22.48 18.29 1.02
C MET A 1 -22.09 16.86 1.40
N ARG A 2 -20.80 16.59 1.53
CA ARG A 2 -20.32 15.27 1.94
C ARG A 2 -20.47 15.08 3.45
N ASP A 3 -20.46 13.83 3.89
CA ASP A 3 -20.68 13.50 5.30
C ASP A 3 -19.70 14.19 6.27
N ASP A 4 -18.47 14.46 5.81
CA ASP A 4 -17.46 15.15 6.62
C ASP A 4 -17.49 16.68 6.47
N GLY A 5 -18.51 17.23 5.84
CA GLY A 5 -18.70 18.67 5.68
C GLY A 5 -17.95 19.30 4.51
N ARG A 6 -17.23 18.49 3.70
CA ARG A 6 -16.49 19.03 2.57
C ARG A 6 -17.42 19.52 1.45
N GLY A 7 -16.99 20.54 0.74
CA GLY A 7 -17.63 20.97 -0.51
C GLY A 7 -17.44 19.93 -1.62
N LEU A 8 -18.18 20.08 -2.72
CA LEU A 8 -18.15 19.13 -3.84
C LEU A 8 -16.77 18.99 -4.49
N ASN A 9 -16.00 20.07 -4.55
CA ASN A 9 -14.68 20.09 -5.18
C ASN A 9 -13.53 20.06 -4.16
N GLN A 10 -13.84 19.81 -2.90
CA GLN A 10 -12.86 19.83 -1.84
C GLN A 10 -12.34 18.42 -1.57
N LEU A 11 -11.03 18.25 -1.65
CA LEU A 11 -10.39 16.98 -1.27
C LEU A 11 -10.40 16.82 0.26
N ARG A 12 -10.28 15.58 0.72
CA ARG A 12 -10.00 15.32 2.13
C ARG A 12 -8.66 15.94 2.48
N GLU A 13 -8.49 16.31 3.74
CA GLU A 13 -7.19 16.75 4.24
C GLU A 13 -6.19 15.61 4.10
N ILE A 14 -5.08 15.89 3.43
CA ILE A 14 -4.02 14.92 3.22
C ILE A 14 -2.86 15.22 4.15
N LYS A 15 -2.45 14.21 4.91
CA LYS A 15 -1.29 14.32 5.80
C LYS A 15 -0.37 13.14 5.56
N ILE A 16 0.90 13.41 5.35
CA ILE A 16 1.92 12.39 5.10
C ILE A 16 3.00 12.51 6.17
N THR A 17 3.21 11.44 6.93
CA THR A 17 4.24 11.39 7.97
C THR A 17 5.28 10.35 7.54
N PRO A 18 6.44 10.79 6.99
CA PRO A 18 7.48 9.86 6.58
C PRO A 18 8.26 9.31 7.78
N ASN A 19 9.01 8.25 7.55
CA ASN A 19 9.86 7.61 8.57
C ASN A 19 9.09 7.22 9.83
N TYR A 20 7.90 6.71 9.62
CA TYR A 20 6.99 6.38 10.72
C TYR A 20 7.44 5.14 11.50
N ILE A 21 8.08 4.17 10.81
CA ILE A 21 8.61 2.94 11.39
C ILE A 21 10.11 2.90 11.10
N ILE A 22 10.91 2.46 12.07
CA ILE A 22 12.37 2.58 12.00
C ILE A 22 13.08 1.47 11.21
N HIS A 23 12.46 0.31 11.04
CA HIS A 23 13.14 -0.86 10.45
C HIS A 23 13.13 -0.90 8.92
N PRO A 24 12.03 -0.57 8.20
CA PRO A 24 12.04 -0.67 6.74
C PRO A 24 12.87 0.44 6.10
N GLU A 25 13.32 0.21 4.87
CA GLU A 25 14.04 1.21 4.10
C GLU A 25 13.20 2.46 3.85
N GLY A 26 11.89 2.28 3.73
CA GLY A 26 10.96 3.40 3.65
C GLY A 26 9.71 3.13 4.46
N SER A 27 9.14 4.15 5.05
CA SER A 27 7.86 4.03 5.75
C SER A 27 7.13 5.36 5.76
N VAL A 28 5.82 5.28 5.75
CA VAL A 28 4.97 6.47 5.79
C VAL A 28 3.62 6.12 6.42
N LEU A 29 3.12 7.03 7.25
CA LEU A 29 1.71 7.04 7.59
C LEU A 29 1.02 8.06 6.70
N ILE A 30 0.09 7.61 5.87
CA ILE A 30 -0.69 8.51 5.03
C ILE A 30 -2.12 8.61 5.56
N GLU A 31 -2.61 9.83 5.66
CA GLU A 31 -3.94 10.13 6.17
C GLU A 31 -4.72 10.94 5.13
N PHE A 32 -5.90 10.43 4.77
CA PHE A 32 -6.88 11.14 3.95
C PHE A 32 -8.12 11.35 4.83
N GLY A 33 -8.20 12.52 5.47
CA GLY A 33 -9.21 12.74 6.50
C GLY A 33 -9.01 11.73 7.63
N ASN A 34 -10.03 10.90 7.88
CA ASN A 34 -9.98 9.87 8.93
C ASN A 34 -9.49 8.52 8.41
N THR A 35 -9.22 8.37 7.13
CA THR A 35 -8.64 7.13 6.60
C THR A 35 -7.13 7.17 6.81
N LYS A 36 -6.59 6.13 7.45
CA LYS A 36 -5.17 6.04 7.80
C LYS A 36 -4.59 4.73 7.33
N VAL A 37 -3.46 4.81 6.64
CA VAL A 37 -2.77 3.64 6.09
C VAL A 37 -1.28 3.75 6.42
N ILE A 38 -0.71 2.69 6.96
CA ILE A 38 0.74 2.57 7.12
C ILE A 38 1.28 1.84 5.90
N CYS A 39 2.26 2.46 5.22
CA CYS A 39 2.91 1.88 4.07
C CYS A 39 4.40 1.74 4.35
N THR A 40 4.94 0.56 4.08
CA THR A 40 6.37 0.30 4.24
C THR A 40 6.95 -0.22 2.95
N ALA A 41 8.24 0.05 2.74
CA ALA A 41 8.99 -0.43 1.59
C ALA A 41 10.21 -1.21 2.08
N THR A 42 10.37 -2.43 1.57
CA THR A 42 11.51 -3.28 1.85
C THR A 42 12.23 -3.56 0.54
N VAL A 43 13.55 -3.42 0.52
CA VAL A 43 14.37 -3.73 -0.65
C VAL A 43 15.01 -5.09 -0.45
N GLN A 44 14.80 -5.98 -1.40
CA GLN A 44 15.39 -7.32 -1.38
C GLN A 44 16.23 -7.53 -2.64
N ASP A 45 17.33 -8.28 -2.50
CA ASP A 45 18.13 -8.68 -3.65
C ASP A 45 17.37 -9.72 -4.48
N GLY A 46 17.55 -9.63 -5.80
CA GLY A 46 16.90 -10.55 -6.73
C GLY A 46 15.58 -10.04 -7.26
N VAL A 47 15.14 -10.68 -8.33
CA VAL A 47 13.92 -10.35 -9.05
C VAL A 47 13.19 -11.65 -9.40
N PRO A 48 11.88 -11.58 -9.74
CA PRO A 48 11.16 -12.75 -10.23
C PRO A 48 11.85 -13.38 -11.45
N PRO A 49 11.63 -14.67 -11.71
CA PRO A 49 12.29 -15.38 -12.82
C PRO A 49 12.17 -14.69 -14.18
N PHE A 50 11.06 -14.03 -14.46
CA PHE A 50 10.85 -13.37 -15.76
C PHE A 50 11.75 -12.15 -15.98
N LEU A 51 12.41 -11.65 -14.93
CA LEU A 51 13.34 -10.52 -14.99
C LEU A 51 14.79 -10.91 -14.74
N ARG A 52 15.10 -12.19 -14.50
CA ARG A 52 16.48 -12.61 -14.27
C ARG A 52 17.35 -12.26 -15.46
N ASN A 53 18.54 -11.73 -15.18
CA ASN A 53 19.53 -11.31 -16.17
C ASN A 53 19.07 -10.16 -17.07
N SER A 54 17.98 -9.47 -16.70
CA SER A 54 17.51 -8.30 -17.45
C SER A 54 18.22 -7.01 -17.02
N GLY A 55 18.80 -7.01 -15.83
CA GLY A 55 19.37 -5.80 -15.20
C GLY A 55 18.31 -4.86 -14.65
N LYS A 56 17.06 -5.26 -14.66
CA LYS A 56 15.92 -4.43 -14.21
C LYS A 56 15.42 -4.89 -12.85
N GLY A 57 14.95 -3.92 -12.06
CA GLY A 57 14.30 -4.18 -10.79
C GLY A 57 12.81 -4.45 -10.95
N TRP A 58 12.18 -4.71 -9.83
CA TRP A 58 10.75 -4.97 -9.78
C TRP A 58 10.15 -4.34 -8.53
N LEU A 59 8.85 -4.12 -8.56
CA LEU A 59 8.10 -3.62 -7.42
C LEU A 59 6.81 -4.42 -7.31
N THR A 60 6.54 -4.91 -6.11
CA THR A 60 5.30 -5.62 -5.81
C THR A 60 4.69 -5.03 -4.54
N ALA A 61 3.41 -5.28 -4.33
CA ALA A 61 2.69 -4.71 -3.20
C ALA A 61 1.76 -5.74 -2.57
N GLU A 62 1.65 -5.67 -1.26
CA GLU A 62 0.63 -6.37 -0.51
C GLU A 62 -0.26 -5.34 0.20
N TYR A 63 -1.51 -5.70 0.38
CA TYR A 63 -2.52 -4.83 1.00
C TYR A 63 -3.26 -5.63 2.06
N SER A 64 -3.49 -5.01 3.19
CA SER A 64 -4.21 -5.62 4.30
C SER A 64 -4.97 -4.56 5.06
N MET A 65 -5.95 -4.99 5.84
CA MET A 65 -6.72 -4.11 6.69
C MET A 65 -6.78 -4.71 8.09
N LEU A 66 -6.51 -3.90 9.11
CA LEU A 66 -6.69 -4.36 10.48
C LEU A 66 -8.15 -4.72 10.73
N PRO A 67 -8.45 -5.76 11.52
CA PRO A 67 -9.84 -6.16 11.78
C PRO A 67 -10.72 -5.03 12.30
N ARG A 68 -10.16 -4.11 13.09
CA ARG A 68 -10.90 -2.98 13.64
C ARG A 68 -10.55 -1.66 12.99
N ALA A 69 -10.06 -1.71 11.74
CA ALA A 69 -9.98 -0.51 10.91
C ALA A 69 -11.37 0.04 10.58
N THR A 70 -12.40 -0.79 10.69
CA THR A 70 -13.80 -0.46 10.46
C THR A 70 -14.59 -0.46 11.77
N GLU A 71 -15.84 0.02 11.72
CA GLU A 71 -16.71 0.11 12.91
C GLU A 71 -16.97 -1.25 13.55
N THR A 72 -17.05 -2.31 12.73
CA THR A 72 -17.22 -3.67 13.22
C THR A 72 -15.96 -4.47 12.92
N ARG A 73 -15.73 -5.54 13.66
CA ARG A 73 -14.54 -6.37 13.45
C ARG A 73 -14.68 -7.23 12.20
N ASN A 74 -13.72 -7.13 11.30
CA ASN A 74 -13.58 -8.01 10.15
C ASN A 74 -12.60 -9.13 10.48
N GLN A 75 -12.88 -10.34 9.98
CA GLN A 75 -11.94 -11.45 10.14
C GLN A 75 -10.70 -11.21 9.27
N ARG A 76 -9.54 -11.57 9.79
CA ARG A 76 -8.30 -11.50 8.98
C ARG A 76 -8.36 -12.50 7.84
N GLU A 77 -7.94 -12.08 6.65
CA GLU A 77 -7.94 -12.97 5.48
C GLU A 77 -7.01 -14.16 5.67
N ALA A 78 -5.90 -13.99 6.39
CA ALA A 78 -5.00 -15.08 6.70
C ALA A 78 -5.72 -16.21 7.48
N ALA A 79 -6.66 -15.85 8.36
CA ALA A 79 -7.45 -16.83 9.10
C ALA A 79 -8.46 -17.57 8.22
N LYS A 80 -8.83 -16.98 7.09
CA LYS A 80 -9.71 -17.61 6.09
C LYS A 80 -8.95 -18.51 5.12
N GLY A 81 -7.63 -18.44 5.13
CA GLY A 81 -6.77 -19.28 4.32
C GLY A 81 -6.47 -18.75 2.91
N LYS A 82 -7.08 -17.67 2.48
CA LYS A 82 -6.82 -17.08 1.16
C LYS A 82 -7.23 -15.62 1.11
N LEU A 83 -6.64 -14.87 0.16
CA LEU A 83 -6.99 -13.49 -0.09
C LEU A 83 -8.31 -13.40 -0.88
N THR A 84 -9.08 -12.33 -0.62
CA THR A 84 -10.26 -12.04 -1.43
C THR A 84 -9.84 -11.49 -2.80
N GLY A 85 -10.75 -11.57 -3.77
CA GLY A 85 -10.53 -10.96 -5.08
C GLY A 85 -10.32 -9.45 -5.01
N ARG A 86 -11.03 -8.78 -4.10
CA ARG A 86 -10.88 -7.35 -3.89
C ARG A 86 -9.46 -7.00 -3.42
N THR A 87 -8.94 -7.74 -2.44
CA THR A 87 -7.58 -7.50 -1.94
C THR A 87 -6.54 -7.74 -3.01
N MET A 88 -6.65 -8.82 -3.79
CA MET A 88 -5.73 -9.09 -4.89
C MET A 88 -5.78 -8.00 -5.94
N GLU A 89 -6.96 -7.47 -6.26
CA GLU A 89 -7.12 -6.39 -7.23
C GLU A 89 -6.47 -5.09 -6.73
N ILE A 90 -6.64 -4.76 -5.44
CA ILE A 90 -6.01 -3.58 -4.84
C ILE A 90 -4.49 -3.72 -4.88
N GLN A 91 -3.95 -4.90 -4.56
CA GLN A 91 -2.51 -5.15 -4.61
C GLN A 91 -1.96 -4.92 -6.02
N ARG A 92 -2.66 -5.39 -7.04
CA ARG A 92 -2.25 -5.16 -8.44
C ARG A 92 -2.31 -3.68 -8.80
N LEU A 93 -3.34 -2.98 -8.35
CA LEU A 93 -3.47 -1.54 -8.59
C LEU A 93 -2.32 -0.75 -7.98
N ILE A 94 -1.98 -1.02 -6.71
CA ILE A 94 -0.88 -0.37 -6.01
C ILE A 94 0.44 -0.64 -6.75
N GLY A 95 0.72 -1.89 -7.06
CA GLY A 95 1.95 -2.28 -7.74
C GLY A 95 2.08 -1.59 -9.09
N ARG A 96 1.02 -1.60 -9.89
CA ARG A 96 1.01 -0.99 -11.22
C ARG A 96 1.22 0.53 -11.14
N ALA A 97 0.54 1.19 -10.21
CA ALA A 97 0.67 2.64 -10.05
C ALA A 97 2.08 3.03 -9.62
N LEU A 98 2.65 2.33 -8.65
CA LEU A 98 3.94 2.71 -8.07
C LEU A 98 5.13 2.26 -8.91
N ARG A 99 4.97 1.27 -9.80
CA ARG A 99 6.02 0.93 -10.77
C ARG A 99 6.32 2.10 -11.70
N THR A 100 5.37 2.97 -11.94
CA THR A 100 5.61 4.17 -12.76
C THR A 100 6.34 5.26 -12.00
N ALA A 101 6.36 5.22 -10.68
CA ALA A 101 7.02 6.20 -9.83
C ALA A 101 8.48 5.86 -9.53
N VAL A 102 8.94 4.66 -9.90
CA VAL A 102 10.28 4.16 -9.61
C VAL A 102 11.01 3.87 -10.92
N ASP A 103 12.27 4.28 -11.01
CA ASP A 103 13.12 3.90 -12.14
C ASP A 103 13.66 2.48 -11.90
N LEU A 104 12.95 1.51 -12.44
CA LEU A 104 13.30 0.09 -12.27
C LEU A 104 14.62 -0.28 -12.95
N ASP A 105 15.00 0.44 -14.01
CA ASP A 105 16.29 0.22 -14.67
C ASP A 105 17.45 0.63 -13.77
N SER A 106 17.32 1.76 -13.07
CA SER A 106 18.35 2.24 -12.14
C SER A 106 18.42 1.41 -10.87
N LEU A 107 17.34 0.75 -10.48
CA LEU A 107 17.30 -0.08 -9.28
C LEU A 107 18.21 -1.30 -9.39
N GLY A 108 18.42 -1.82 -10.61
CA GLY A 108 19.11 -3.09 -10.81
C GLY A 108 18.23 -4.27 -10.41
N GLU A 109 18.79 -5.48 -10.37
CA GLU A 109 18.01 -6.68 -10.06
C GLU A 109 17.70 -6.79 -8.57
N LYS A 110 16.84 -5.89 -8.10
CA LYS A 110 16.32 -5.86 -6.75
C LYS A 110 14.81 -5.71 -6.81
N THR A 111 14.15 -6.18 -5.77
CA THR A 111 12.69 -6.07 -5.65
C THR A 111 12.35 -5.14 -4.49
N ILE A 112 11.48 -4.17 -4.74
CA ILE A 112 10.87 -3.37 -3.70
C ILE A 112 9.55 -4.04 -3.33
N MET A 113 9.41 -4.39 -2.05
CA MET A 113 8.17 -4.95 -1.52
C MET A 113 7.46 -3.89 -0.70
N LEU A 114 6.26 -3.52 -1.14
CA LEU A 114 5.43 -2.56 -0.42
C LEU A 114 4.40 -3.32 0.39
N ASP A 115 4.26 -2.93 1.64
CA ASP A 115 3.23 -3.43 2.52
C ASP A 115 2.35 -2.25 2.93
N CYS A 116 1.06 -2.32 2.58
CA CYS A 116 0.10 -1.26 2.86
C CYS A 116 -0.97 -1.79 3.79
N ASP A 117 -0.97 -1.30 5.02
CA ASP A 117 -1.86 -1.76 6.07
C ASP A 117 -2.81 -0.65 6.49
N VAL A 118 -4.10 -0.86 6.25
CA VAL A 118 -5.14 0.08 6.65
C VAL A 118 -5.38 -0.08 8.14
N ILE A 119 -5.14 0.98 8.91
CA ILE A 119 -5.37 0.97 10.36
C ILE A 119 -6.69 1.66 10.73
N GLN A 120 -7.21 2.51 9.87
CA GLN A 120 -8.52 3.15 10.05
C GLN A 120 -9.09 3.46 8.67
N ALA A 121 -10.29 2.96 8.40
CA ALA A 121 -10.99 3.17 7.14
C ALA A 121 -12.17 4.10 7.35
N ASP A 122 -12.27 5.12 6.50
CA ASP A 122 -13.40 6.06 6.48
C ASP A 122 -13.66 6.47 5.03
N GLY A 123 -14.37 5.62 4.31
CA GLY A 123 -14.50 5.73 2.86
C GLY A 123 -13.32 5.05 2.16
N GLY A 124 -13.17 5.17 0.86
CA GLY A 124 -12.20 4.42 0.06
C GLY A 124 -10.76 4.40 0.59
N THR A 125 -10.10 3.25 0.45
CA THR A 125 -8.75 3.01 0.96
C THR A 125 -7.73 2.68 -0.12
N ARG A 126 -8.13 2.64 -1.40
CA ARG A 126 -7.28 2.28 -2.55
C ARG A 126 -6.15 3.25 -2.81
#